data_580d5e048f17bd1016cd11560d4dfba4
#
_entry.id   580d5e048f17bd1016cd11560d4dfba4
#
_cell.length_a   1.000
_cell.length_b   1.000
_cell.length_c   1.000
_cell.angle_alpha   90.00
_cell.angle_beta   90.00
_cell.angle_gamma   90.00
#
_symmetry.space_group_name_H-M   'P 1'
#
loop_
_entity.id
_entity.type
_entity.pdbx_description
1 polymer ?
#
loop_
_entity_poly.entity_id
_entity_poly.type
_entity_poly.pdbx_seq_one_letter_code
_entity_poly.pdbx_strand_id
1 'polypeptide(L)'
;IAVNTNRANNITVSNNYFGGTSANIGGTPWTISSGSSNALYFIRFLTSGTTTASNVNGNVIGNISLTSTPGSTGATYFAGILIESGRVNVGTASGNTIGNTTTNGNITLTYNGTTDNIINRGIDHRGTGNIQNNTIGSITVAGNNNRIVRLECIFYSSTPSAAVDISGNTVGSSTV
;
A
#
# COMPACT_ATOMS: atom_id res chain seq x y z
N ILE A 1 -9.47 0.19 -5.72
CA ILE A 1 -10.24 1.44 -5.89
C ILE A 1 -9.29 2.52 -6.38
N ALA A 2 -9.54 3.10 -7.54
CA ALA A 2 -8.84 4.29 -8.00
C ALA A 2 -9.77 5.50 -7.79
N VAL A 3 -9.36 6.42 -6.94
CA VAL A 3 -10.00 7.73 -6.81
C VAL A 3 -9.22 8.70 -7.70
N ASN A 4 -9.71 8.89 -8.90
CA ASN A 4 -9.10 9.76 -9.91
C ASN A 4 -9.97 11.00 -10.10
N THR A 5 -9.81 11.98 -9.23
CA THR A 5 -10.59 13.20 -9.29
C THR A 5 -9.65 14.39 -9.23
N ASN A 6 -9.57 15.14 -10.30
CA ASN A 6 -8.92 16.45 -10.31
C ASN A 6 -9.73 17.42 -9.44
N ARG A 7 -9.29 17.65 -8.18
CA ARG A 7 -9.87 18.61 -7.20
C ARG A 7 -10.95 18.06 -6.25
N ALA A 8 -11.15 16.74 -6.13
CA ALA A 8 -12.08 16.28 -5.10
C ALA A 8 -11.48 16.48 -3.70
N ASN A 9 -12.31 17.03 -2.83
CA ASN A 9 -12.05 17.16 -1.39
C ASN A 9 -13.06 16.30 -0.64
N ASN A 10 -12.72 15.91 0.58
CA ASN A 10 -13.64 15.23 1.49
C ASN A 10 -14.16 13.87 0.98
N ILE A 11 -13.31 13.13 0.28
CA ILE A 11 -13.63 11.75 -0.11
C ILE A 11 -13.22 10.82 1.03
N THR A 12 -14.08 9.87 1.37
CA THR A 12 -13.77 8.82 2.32
C THR A 12 -13.79 7.46 1.64
N VAL A 13 -12.70 6.72 1.78
CA VAL A 13 -12.59 5.29 1.44
C VAL A 13 -12.40 4.53 2.73
N SER A 14 -13.41 3.81 3.18
CA SER A 14 -13.35 3.15 4.48
C SER A 14 -13.98 1.77 4.52
N ASN A 15 -13.46 0.93 5.43
CA ASN A 15 -13.99 -0.39 5.78
C ASN A 15 -14.13 -1.35 4.58
N ASN A 16 -13.22 -1.25 3.61
CA ASN A 16 -13.18 -2.17 2.47
C ASN A 16 -12.18 -3.30 2.74
N TYR A 17 -12.44 -4.45 2.14
CA TYR A 17 -11.60 -5.64 2.20
C TYR A 17 -11.10 -5.97 0.81
N PHE A 18 -9.77 -6.09 0.65
CA PHE A 18 -9.11 -6.39 -0.63
C PHE A 18 -8.24 -7.62 -0.48
N GLY A 19 -8.55 -8.67 -1.21
CA GLY A 19 -7.82 -9.93 -1.22
C GLY A 19 -8.66 -11.11 -0.77
N GLY A 20 -8.03 -12.30 -0.82
CA GLY A 20 -8.71 -13.55 -0.53
C GLY A 20 -9.84 -13.90 -1.51
N THR A 21 -10.34 -15.10 -1.40
CA THR A 21 -11.45 -15.61 -2.25
C THR A 21 -12.77 -15.72 -1.49
N SER A 22 -12.79 -15.34 -0.23
CA SER A 22 -14.00 -15.29 0.60
C SER A 22 -14.05 -14.01 1.46
N ALA A 23 -15.16 -13.81 2.16
CA ALA A 23 -15.42 -12.60 2.94
C ALA A 23 -14.27 -12.27 3.92
N ASN A 24 -14.05 -10.99 4.17
CA ASN A 24 -13.04 -10.46 5.11
C ASN A 24 -11.61 -10.96 4.82
N ILE A 25 -11.22 -10.96 3.54
CA ILE A 25 -9.95 -11.49 3.04
C ILE A 25 -9.71 -12.98 3.36
N GLY A 26 -10.75 -13.73 3.65
CA GLY A 26 -10.67 -15.16 3.94
C GLY A 26 -10.45 -16.03 2.70
N GLY A 27 -10.46 -17.35 2.90
CA GLY A 27 -10.26 -18.33 1.83
C GLY A 27 -8.81 -18.41 1.35
N THR A 28 -8.63 -18.80 0.08
CA THR A 28 -7.32 -18.86 -0.56
C THR A 28 -6.83 -17.46 -0.96
N PRO A 29 -5.52 -17.25 -1.12
CA PRO A 29 -4.98 -15.97 -1.59
C PRO A 29 -5.56 -15.56 -2.95
N TRP A 30 -5.85 -14.28 -3.10
CA TRP A 30 -6.12 -13.72 -4.43
C TRP A 30 -4.82 -13.72 -5.24
N THR A 31 -4.78 -14.60 -6.25
CA THR A 31 -3.59 -14.79 -7.08
C THR A 31 -3.62 -13.86 -8.28
N ILE A 32 -2.56 -13.08 -8.43
CA ILE A 32 -2.37 -12.13 -9.53
C ILE A 32 -1.07 -12.50 -10.24
N SER A 33 -1.14 -12.72 -11.54
CA SER A 33 0.03 -12.98 -12.38
C SER A 33 0.12 -11.92 -13.48
N SER A 34 1.26 -11.26 -13.58
CA SER A 34 1.53 -10.24 -14.60
C SER A 34 2.83 -10.53 -15.30
N GLY A 35 2.75 -10.76 -16.61
CA GLY A 35 3.92 -10.94 -17.48
C GLY A 35 4.62 -9.63 -17.88
N SER A 36 4.17 -8.49 -17.38
CA SER A 36 4.69 -7.16 -17.74
C SER A 36 4.76 -6.23 -16.53
N SER A 37 5.36 -5.06 -16.74
CA SER A 37 5.71 -4.04 -15.73
C SER A 37 4.52 -3.34 -15.06
N ASN A 38 3.43 -4.03 -14.78
CA ASN A 38 2.25 -3.42 -14.19
C ASN A 38 2.41 -3.30 -12.67
N ALA A 39 2.25 -2.09 -12.16
CA ALA A 39 2.15 -1.84 -10.74
C ALA A 39 0.75 -2.16 -10.22
N LEU A 40 0.68 -2.71 -9.02
CA LEU A 40 -0.56 -3.05 -8.32
C LEU A 40 -0.79 -2.08 -7.17
N TYR A 41 -1.89 -1.35 -7.24
CA TYR A 41 -2.33 -0.45 -6.17
C TYR A 41 -3.76 -0.80 -5.77
N PHE A 42 -4.01 -0.98 -4.48
CA PHE A 42 -5.36 -1.31 -4.00
C PHE A 42 -6.21 -0.08 -3.77
N ILE A 43 -5.65 0.93 -3.10
CA ILE A 43 -6.28 2.24 -2.96
C ILE A 43 -5.32 3.26 -3.53
N ARG A 44 -5.76 4.01 -4.54
CA ARG A 44 -4.97 5.06 -5.18
C ARG A 44 -5.74 6.36 -5.18
N PHE A 45 -5.14 7.39 -4.62
CA PHE A 45 -5.64 8.76 -4.67
C PHE A 45 -4.78 9.59 -5.59
N LEU A 46 -5.38 10.11 -6.64
CA LEU A 46 -4.82 11.13 -7.51
C LEU A 46 -5.70 12.39 -7.36
N THR A 47 -5.54 13.10 -6.25
CA THR A 47 -6.33 14.28 -5.95
C THR A 47 -5.43 15.50 -5.80
N SER A 48 -5.85 16.61 -6.32
CA SER A 48 -5.21 17.91 -6.14
C SER A 48 -5.89 18.79 -5.08
N GLY A 49 -6.93 18.30 -4.43
CA GLY A 49 -7.66 19.01 -3.36
C GLY A 49 -6.80 19.14 -2.09
N THR A 50 -6.66 20.35 -1.57
CA THR A 50 -5.84 20.62 -0.39
C THR A 50 -6.61 21.28 0.75
N THR A 51 -7.84 21.71 0.48
CA THR A 51 -8.64 22.50 1.44
C THR A 51 -9.23 21.63 2.53
N THR A 52 -9.97 20.58 2.16
CA THR A 52 -10.54 19.62 3.09
C THR A 52 -9.90 18.24 2.87
N ALA A 53 -9.39 17.64 3.93
CA ALA A 53 -8.74 16.35 3.83
C ALA A 53 -9.72 15.26 3.37
N SER A 54 -9.29 14.44 2.43
CA SER A 54 -9.88 13.12 2.17
C SER A 54 -9.36 12.12 3.18
N ASN A 55 -10.03 10.98 3.34
CA ASN A 55 -9.72 10.02 4.37
C ASN A 55 -9.69 8.57 3.84
N VAL A 56 -8.71 7.80 4.30
CA VAL A 56 -8.58 6.36 4.04
C VAL A 56 -8.51 5.66 5.40
N ASN A 57 -9.59 5.01 5.83
CA ASN A 57 -9.71 4.49 7.18
C ASN A 57 -10.29 3.06 7.24
N GLY A 58 -9.76 2.22 8.13
CA GLY A 58 -10.34 0.91 8.44
C GLY A 58 -10.33 -0.10 7.28
N ASN A 59 -9.54 0.13 6.22
CA ASN A 59 -9.47 -0.82 5.12
C ASN A 59 -8.50 -1.96 5.45
N VAL A 60 -8.80 -3.14 4.94
CA VAL A 60 -7.97 -4.34 5.10
C VAL A 60 -7.52 -4.82 3.73
N ILE A 61 -6.20 -4.95 3.55
CA ILE A 61 -5.55 -5.41 2.32
C ILE A 61 -4.68 -6.60 2.68
N GLY A 62 -4.97 -7.78 2.19
CA GLY A 62 -4.20 -8.97 2.54
C GLY A 62 -4.68 -10.23 1.84
N ASN A 63 -4.06 -11.36 2.17
CA ASN A 63 -4.31 -12.65 1.53
C ASN A 63 -4.17 -12.57 0.00
N ILE A 64 -2.97 -12.12 -0.44
CA ILE A 64 -2.63 -11.81 -1.82
C ILE A 64 -1.34 -12.53 -2.20
N SER A 65 -1.33 -13.11 -3.38
CA SER A 65 -0.14 -13.67 -4.03
C SER A 65 0.07 -13.00 -5.39
N LEU A 66 1.05 -12.12 -5.50
CA LEU A 66 1.44 -11.46 -6.73
C LEU A 66 2.70 -12.11 -7.30
N THR A 67 2.66 -12.48 -8.57
CA THR A 67 3.83 -12.83 -9.36
C THR A 67 3.94 -11.86 -10.53
N SER A 68 5.06 -11.19 -10.68
CA SER A 68 5.28 -10.19 -11.73
C SER A 68 6.67 -10.28 -12.34
N THR A 69 6.82 -9.78 -13.58
CA THR A 69 8.09 -9.63 -14.27
C THR A 69 8.35 -8.14 -14.52
N PRO A 70 9.05 -7.46 -13.60
CA PRO A 70 9.30 -6.02 -13.71
C PRO A 70 10.15 -5.66 -14.94
N GLY A 71 9.81 -4.56 -15.58
CA GLY A 71 10.54 -4.03 -16.74
C GLY A 71 11.28 -2.71 -16.50
N SER A 72 11.15 -2.11 -15.30
CA SER A 72 11.77 -0.81 -14.98
C SER A 72 12.40 -0.81 -13.60
N THR A 73 13.62 -0.31 -13.50
CA THR A 73 14.35 -0.13 -12.25
C THR A 73 13.79 1.03 -11.44
N GLY A 74 13.70 0.87 -10.12
CA GLY A 74 13.31 1.95 -9.20
C GLY A 74 11.83 2.30 -9.19
N ALA A 75 11.00 1.57 -9.92
CA ALA A 75 9.56 1.78 -9.89
C ALA A 75 8.91 1.12 -8.67
N THR A 76 7.82 1.72 -8.17
CA THR A 76 6.96 1.07 -7.18
C THR A 76 6.03 0.10 -7.87
N TYR A 77 6.20 -1.19 -7.59
CA TYR A 77 5.40 -2.25 -8.20
C TYR A 77 4.22 -2.71 -7.35
N PHE A 78 4.29 -2.47 -6.06
CA PHE A 78 3.20 -2.73 -5.14
C PHE A 78 3.05 -1.55 -4.19
N ALA A 79 1.82 -1.07 -4.02
CA ALA A 79 1.45 -0.28 -2.86
C ALA A 79 0.05 -0.67 -2.38
N GLY A 80 -0.08 -0.90 -1.08
CA GLY A 80 -1.39 -1.09 -0.47
C GLY A 80 -2.23 0.17 -0.62
N ILE A 81 -1.68 1.29 -0.20
CA ILE A 81 -2.29 2.63 -0.33
C ILE A 81 -1.29 3.56 -0.99
N LEU A 82 -1.69 4.17 -2.11
CA LEU A 82 -0.91 5.18 -2.84
C LEU A 82 -1.65 6.51 -2.84
N ILE A 83 -1.04 7.53 -2.26
CA ILE A 83 -1.50 8.91 -2.33
C ILE A 83 -0.51 9.69 -3.19
N GLU A 84 -0.89 10.02 -4.41
CA GLU A 84 0.02 10.72 -5.34
C GLU A 84 0.05 12.23 -5.08
N SER A 85 -1.08 12.81 -4.66
CA SER A 85 -1.17 14.23 -4.37
C SER A 85 -2.39 14.59 -3.51
N GLY A 86 -2.45 15.83 -3.06
CA GLY A 86 -3.57 16.37 -2.29
C GLY A 86 -3.45 16.11 -0.79
N ARG A 87 -4.46 16.54 -0.04
CA ARG A 87 -4.51 16.34 1.41
C ARG A 87 -5.33 15.10 1.74
N VAL A 88 -4.66 14.03 2.17
CA VAL A 88 -5.31 12.75 2.51
C VAL A 88 -4.79 12.24 3.84
N ASN A 89 -5.68 12.03 4.78
CA ASN A 89 -5.38 11.35 6.04
C ASN A 89 -5.51 9.83 5.86
N VAL A 90 -4.58 9.09 6.40
CA VAL A 90 -4.55 7.62 6.30
C VAL A 90 -4.56 7.04 7.71
N GLY A 91 -5.68 6.44 8.10
CA GLY A 91 -5.84 5.75 9.39
C GLY A 91 -6.19 6.62 10.59
N THR A 92 -6.46 7.91 10.40
CA THR A 92 -6.66 8.86 11.51
C THR A 92 -7.90 8.58 12.37
N ALA A 93 -8.98 8.07 11.79
CA ALA A 93 -10.19 7.69 12.53
C ALA A 93 -10.20 6.21 12.90
N SER A 94 -9.69 5.36 12.01
CA SER A 94 -9.53 3.92 12.21
C SER A 94 -8.37 3.44 11.34
N GLY A 95 -7.39 2.79 11.92
CA GLY A 95 -6.20 2.32 11.22
C GLY A 95 -6.53 1.36 10.08
N ASN A 96 -5.76 1.44 9.00
CA ASN A 96 -5.82 0.44 7.94
C ASN A 96 -4.88 -0.73 8.26
N THR A 97 -5.20 -1.91 7.77
CA THR A 97 -4.36 -3.10 7.87
C THR A 97 -3.87 -3.52 6.49
N ILE A 98 -2.55 -3.63 6.32
CA ILE A 98 -1.91 -4.12 5.09
C ILE A 98 -1.08 -5.35 5.46
N GLY A 99 -1.50 -6.51 5.00
CA GLY A 99 -1.07 -7.79 5.51
C GLY A 99 -1.81 -8.18 6.79
N ASN A 100 -1.10 -8.65 7.80
CA ASN A 100 -1.62 -8.86 9.16
C ASN A 100 -0.47 -8.89 10.17
N THR A 101 -0.79 -9.15 11.44
CA THR A 101 0.21 -9.24 12.52
C THR A 101 0.37 -10.65 13.07
N THR A 102 -0.42 -11.60 12.61
CA THR A 102 -0.52 -12.95 13.23
C THR A 102 -0.10 -14.09 12.32
N THR A 103 -0.01 -13.87 11.02
CA THR A 103 0.30 -14.90 10.04
C THR A 103 1.39 -14.40 9.10
N ASN A 104 2.48 -15.16 8.95
CA ASN A 104 3.54 -14.83 8.00
C ASN A 104 3.06 -14.99 6.55
N GLY A 105 3.55 -14.13 5.63
CA GLY A 105 3.28 -14.26 4.20
C GLY A 105 1.83 -14.02 3.80
N ASN A 106 1.09 -13.24 4.55
CA ASN A 106 -0.29 -12.88 4.17
C ASN A 106 -0.35 -12.10 2.84
N ILE A 107 0.71 -11.34 2.53
CA ILE A 107 0.95 -10.79 1.20
C ILE A 107 2.27 -11.37 0.71
N THR A 108 2.26 -12.07 -0.40
CA THR A 108 3.45 -12.61 -1.05
C THR A 108 3.65 -11.93 -2.40
N LEU A 109 4.82 -11.33 -2.58
CA LEU A 109 5.22 -10.61 -3.79
C LEU A 109 6.44 -11.32 -4.38
N THR A 110 6.28 -11.95 -5.54
CA THR A 110 7.35 -12.66 -6.23
C THR A 110 7.69 -11.95 -7.53
N TYR A 111 8.95 -11.59 -7.69
CA TYR A 111 9.44 -10.90 -8.86
C TYR A 111 10.40 -11.75 -9.67
N ASN A 112 9.99 -12.06 -10.90
CA ASN A 112 10.78 -12.78 -11.88
C ASN A 112 11.41 -11.79 -12.87
N GLY A 113 12.53 -12.17 -13.48
CA GLY A 113 13.16 -11.33 -14.53
C GLY A 113 14.50 -10.75 -14.12
N THR A 114 14.94 -9.72 -14.83
CA THR A 114 16.29 -9.17 -14.72
C THR A 114 16.37 -7.74 -14.17
N THR A 115 15.26 -7.17 -13.77
CA THR A 115 15.19 -5.78 -13.27
C THR A 115 15.60 -5.68 -11.83
N ASP A 116 16.47 -4.73 -11.50
CA ASP A 116 16.92 -4.43 -10.15
C ASP A 116 16.13 -3.28 -9.49
N ASN A 117 16.29 -3.15 -8.18
CA ASN A 117 15.75 -2.06 -7.38
C ASN A 117 14.22 -1.95 -7.48
N ILE A 118 13.56 -3.05 -7.25
CA ILE A 118 12.10 -3.13 -7.20
C ILE A 118 11.62 -2.61 -5.85
N ILE A 119 10.70 -1.66 -5.87
CA ILE A 119 10.20 -1.02 -4.66
C ILE A 119 8.77 -1.49 -4.38
N ASN A 120 8.52 -1.87 -3.14
CA ASN A 120 7.21 -2.24 -2.62
C ASN A 120 6.89 -1.41 -1.41
N ARG A 121 5.66 -0.93 -1.29
CA ARG A 121 5.23 -0.06 -0.20
C ARG A 121 3.94 -0.54 0.43
N GLY A 122 3.89 -0.48 1.73
CA GLY A 122 2.60 -0.59 2.42
C GLY A 122 1.77 0.65 2.14
N ILE A 123 2.27 1.81 2.58
CA ILE A 123 1.69 3.13 2.31
C ILE A 123 2.75 3.97 1.57
N ASP A 124 2.39 4.46 0.39
CA ASP A 124 3.15 5.44 -0.40
C ASP A 124 2.40 6.76 -0.39
N HIS A 125 2.84 7.70 0.43
CA HIS A 125 2.15 8.99 0.61
C HIS A 125 3.01 10.14 0.10
N ARG A 126 2.63 10.71 -1.03
CA ARG A 126 3.31 11.81 -1.70
C ARG A 126 2.54 13.13 -1.62
N GLY A 127 1.36 13.11 -1.02
CA GLY A 127 0.56 14.29 -0.71
C GLY A 127 0.82 14.85 0.69
N THR A 128 -0.11 15.62 1.20
CA THR A 128 -0.15 16.11 2.58
C THR A 128 -1.23 15.38 3.38
N GLY A 129 -1.12 15.36 4.70
CA GLY A 129 -2.05 14.69 5.60
C GLY A 129 -1.35 13.70 6.53
N ASN A 130 -2.04 13.28 7.54
CA ASN A 130 -1.49 12.45 8.60
C ASN A 130 -1.55 10.95 8.26
N ILE A 131 -0.60 10.18 8.79
CA ILE A 131 -0.54 8.71 8.65
C ILE A 131 -0.54 8.12 10.05
N GLN A 132 -1.69 7.64 10.53
CA GLN A 132 -1.83 7.25 11.93
C GLN A 132 -2.48 5.88 12.09
N ASN A 133 -2.08 5.16 13.15
CA ASN A 133 -2.73 3.95 13.63
C ASN A 133 -2.80 2.78 12.62
N ASN A 134 -2.02 2.82 11.54
CA ASN A 134 -2.04 1.75 10.55
C ASN A 134 -1.19 0.56 11.00
N THR A 135 -1.57 -0.61 10.56
CA THR A 135 -0.82 -1.86 10.75
C THR A 135 -0.31 -2.36 9.41
N ILE A 136 1.01 -2.58 9.31
CA ILE A 136 1.67 -3.09 8.11
C ILE A 136 2.57 -4.24 8.50
N GLY A 137 2.23 -5.45 8.09
CA GLY A 137 3.00 -6.64 8.45
C GLY A 137 2.72 -7.83 7.56
N SER A 138 3.46 -8.92 7.79
CA SER A 138 3.29 -10.19 7.06
C SER A 138 3.37 -10.05 5.53
N ILE A 139 4.28 -9.20 5.06
CA ILE A 139 4.57 -9.02 3.64
C ILE A 139 5.88 -9.75 3.34
N THR A 140 5.81 -10.79 2.53
CA THR A 140 6.99 -11.49 2.02
C THR A 140 7.29 -10.99 0.62
N VAL A 141 8.54 -10.60 0.40
CA VAL A 141 9.00 -10.14 -0.92
C VAL A 141 10.17 -11.00 -1.36
N ALA A 142 10.05 -11.61 -2.52
CA ALA A 142 11.06 -12.45 -3.13
C ALA A 142 11.42 -11.97 -4.54
N GLY A 143 12.69 -12.02 -4.87
CA GLY A 143 13.22 -11.74 -6.20
C GLY A 143 14.13 -12.87 -6.68
N ASN A 144 14.27 -13.03 -7.98
CA ASN A 144 15.22 -13.98 -8.58
C ASN A 144 16.64 -13.39 -8.63
N ASN A 145 17.67 -14.26 -8.50
CA ASN A 145 19.04 -13.97 -8.94
C ASN A 145 19.66 -12.69 -8.36
N ASN A 146 19.82 -12.60 -7.04
CA ASN A 146 20.52 -11.51 -6.35
C ASN A 146 19.98 -10.09 -6.65
N ARG A 147 18.70 -9.96 -6.86
CA ARG A 147 18.04 -8.67 -7.13
C ARG A 147 17.85 -7.86 -5.86
N ILE A 148 17.98 -6.56 -5.99
CA ILE A 148 17.60 -5.64 -4.92
C ILE A 148 16.08 -5.48 -4.97
N VAL A 149 15.42 -6.08 -4.00
CA VAL A 149 13.98 -5.89 -3.78
C VAL A 149 13.81 -5.21 -2.44
N ARG A 150 13.14 -4.08 -2.42
CA ARG A 150 12.94 -3.29 -1.22
C ARG A 150 11.49 -3.32 -0.77
N LEU A 151 11.27 -3.40 0.53
CA LEU A 151 9.99 -3.17 1.18
C LEU A 151 10.13 -1.93 2.07
N GLU A 152 9.37 -0.91 1.74
CA GLU A 152 9.24 0.33 2.51
C GLU A 152 7.81 0.36 3.09
N CYS A 153 7.68 0.05 4.37
CA CYS A 153 6.34 -0.09 4.96
C CYS A 153 5.55 1.21 4.92
N ILE A 154 6.17 2.32 5.29
CA ILE A 154 5.61 3.66 5.13
C ILE A 154 6.65 4.50 4.42
N PHE A 155 6.29 5.02 3.26
CA PHE A 155 7.07 6.01 2.53
C PHE A 155 6.29 7.32 2.49
N TYR A 156 6.93 8.38 2.93
CA TYR A 156 6.40 9.73 2.87
C TYR A 156 7.35 10.63 2.09
N SER A 157 6.85 11.26 1.04
CA SER A 157 7.61 12.23 0.25
C SER A 157 6.67 13.34 -0.21
N SER A 158 6.57 14.36 0.57
CA SER A 158 5.87 15.59 0.19
C SER A 158 6.83 16.77 0.35
N THR A 159 6.57 17.85 -0.35
CA THR A 159 7.17 19.15 -0.06
C THR A 159 6.17 19.96 0.78
N PRO A 160 6.02 19.66 2.06
CA PRO A 160 4.96 20.26 2.85
C PRO A 160 5.35 21.66 3.32
N SER A 161 4.41 22.53 3.26
CA SER A 161 4.37 23.72 4.11
C SER A 161 3.65 23.46 5.46
N ALA A 162 3.12 22.27 5.69
CA ALA A 162 2.35 21.91 6.87
C ALA A 162 2.99 20.72 7.61
N ALA A 163 2.86 20.73 8.94
CA ALA A 163 3.26 19.60 9.76
C ALA A 163 2.43 18.37 9.41
N VAL A 164 3.10 17.21 9.37
CA VAL A 164 2.49 15.91 9.17
C VAL A 164 2.77 15.06 10.41
N ASP A 165 1.73 14.41 10.89
CA ASP A 165 1.85 13.47 12.01
C ASP A 165 1.86 12.03 11.47
N ILE A 166 2.97 11.34 11.72
CA ILE A 166 3.13 9.91 11.42
C ILE A 166 3.29 9.18 12.76
N SER A 167 2.18 8.74 13.33
CA SER A 167 2.15 8.21 14.70
C SER A 167 1.21 7.01 14.87
N GLY A 168 1.41 6.25 15.94
CA GLY A 168 0.57 5.10 16.29
C GLY A 168 0.61 3.94 15.29
N ASN A 169 1.48 3.98 14.28
CA ASN A 169 1.56 2.92 13.28
C ASN A 169 2.35 1.72 13.81
N THR A 170 1.87 0.51 13.52
CA THR A 170 2.56 -0.74 13.81
C THR A 170 3.17 -1.29 12.53
N VAL A 171 4.48 -1.54 12.55
CA VAL A 171 5.23 -2.12 11.43
C VAL A 171 5.90 -3.41 11.88
N GLY A 172 5.66 -4.48 11.15
CA GLY A 172 6.19 -5.80 11.46
C GLY A 172 5.13 -6.80 11.91
N SER A 173 5.58 -7.98 12.38
CA SER A 173 4.73 -9.03 12.93
C SER A 173 4.98 -9.14 14.44
N SER A 174 3.95 -9.44 15.20
CA SER A 174 4.06 -9.76 16.63
C SER A 174 4.55 -11.18 16.89
N THR A 175 4.63 -12.00 15.85
CA THR A 175 5.18 -13.37 15.93
C THR A 175 6.59 -13.39 15.36
N VAL A 176 7.54 -13.64 16.22
CA VAL A 176 8.94 -13.96 15.87
C VAL A 176 9.04 -15.46 15.61
#